data_b03c7a1d57111960d56b90889f33e892
#
_entry.id   b03c7a1d57111960d56b90889f33e892
#
_cell.length_a   1.000
_cell.length_b   1.000
_cell.length_c   1.000
_cell.angle_alpha   90.00
_cell.angle_beta   90.00
_cell.angle_gamma   90.00
#
_symmetry.space_group_name_H-M   'P 1'
#
loop_
_entity.id
_entity.type
_entity.pdbx_description
1 polymer ?
#
loop_
_entity_poly.entity_id
_entity_poly.type
_entity_poly.pdbx_seq_one_letter_code
_entity_poly.pdbx_strand_id
1 'polypeptide(L)'
;MNTVPTTLCIPRIESTIKKDYIFNIFQKLKIGYIERITEIPLRNDTKHKRIIIIIHLNINNPTSLNIHKRIENNENIKIVYDMPWYWKVEGFKTMKN
;
A
#
# COMPACT_ATOMS: atom_id res chain seq x y z
N MET A 1 -9.63 17.17 -10.74
CA MET A 1 -8.72 16.55 -9.79
C MET A 1 -8.15 15.27 -10.38
N ASN A 2 -6.83 15.18 -10.44
CA ASN A 2 -6.20 14.07 -11.15
C ASN A 2 -5.73 13.00 -10.20
N THR A 3 -6.65 12.13 -9.81
CA THR A 3 -6.31 11.00 -8.97
C THR A 3 -6.71 9.72 -9.67
N VAL A 4 -6.00 8.65 -9.34
CA VAL A 4 -6.25 7.32 -9.90
C VAL A 4 -6.46 6.36 -8.75
N PRO A 5 -7.64 5.73 -8.66
CA PRO A 5 -7.86 4.72 -7.63
C PRO A 5 -6.93 3.53 -7.89
N THR A 6 -6.23 3.13 -6.86
CA THR A 6 -5.24 2.06 -6.97
C THR A 6 -5.37 1.17 -5.75
N THR A 7 -5.34 -0.12 -5.96
CA THR A 7 -5.37 -1.07 -4.86
C THR A 7 -3.97 -1.63 -4.64
N LEU A 8 -3.48 -1.46 -3.43
CA LEU A 8 -2.15 -1.92 -3.04
C LEU A 8 -2.27 -3.04 -2.03
N CYS A 9 -1.27 -3.89 -1.99
CA CYS A 9 -1.22 -4.98 -1.05
C CYS A 9 0.12 -4.99 -0.33
N ILE A 10 0.09 -5.06 0.99
CA ILE A 10 1.26 -5.38 1.78
C ILE A 10 1.07 -6.84 2.15
N PRO A 11 1.78 -7.78 1.50
CA PRO A 11 1.48 -9.21 1.68
C PRO A 11 1.70 -9.70 3.08
N ARG A 12 2.60 -9.07 3.80
CA ARG A 12 2.94 -9.54 5.13
C ARG A 12 3.47 -8.40 5.98
N ILE A 13 2.79 -8.14 7.06
CA ILE A 13 3.15 -7.09 8.00
C ILE A 13 2.87 -7.64 9.40
N GLU A 14 3.60 -7.17 10.40
CA GLU A 14 3.39 -7.64 11.75
C GLU A 14 1.97 -7.34 12.21
N SER A 15 1.34 -8.32 12.86
CA SER A 15 -0.05 -8.18 13.26
C SER A 15 -0.26 -7.11 14.31
N THR A 16 0.80 -6.69 15.00
CA THR A 16 0.71 -5.64 16.01
C THR A 16 0.63 -4.23 15.42
N ILE A 17 0.95 -4.09 14.14
CA ILE A 17 0.90 -2.78 13.50
C ILE A 17 -0.54 -2.42 13.19
N LYS A 18 -0.96 -1.25 13.67
CA LYS A 18 -2.35 -0.83 13.55
C LYS A 18 -2.59 -0.05 12.27
N LYS A 19 -3.85 -0.02 11.83
CA LYS A 19 -4.23 0.74 10.65
C LYS A 19 -3.82 2.20 10.75
N ASP A 20 -3.94 2.78 11.93
CA ASP A 20 -3.59 4.19 12.14
C ASP A 20 -2.13 4.46 11.80
N TYR A 21 -1.26 3.54 12.18
CA TYR A 21 0.15 3.70 11.88
C TYR A 21 0.40 3.66 10.38
N ILE A 22 -0.24 2.72 9.70
CA ILE A 22 -0.12 2.60 8.24
C ILE A 22 -0.64 3.86 7.57
N PHE A 23 -1.81 4.32 8.01
CA PHE A 23 -2.42 5.52 7.47
C PHE A 23 -1.47 6.71 7.59
N ASN A 24 -0.87 6.89 8.77
CA ASN A 24 0.03 8.01 9.02
C ASN A 24 1.28 7.96 8.15
N ILE A 25 1.82 6.77 7.92
CA ILE A 25 2.99 6.62 7.06
C ILE A 25 2.65 7.06 5.64
N PHE A 26 1.52 6.61 5.12
CA PHE A 26 1.11 6.97 3.76
C PHE A 26 0.77 8.45 3.65
N GLN A 27 0.20 9.04 4.70
CA GLN A 27 -0.10 10.46 4.73
C GLN A 27 1.17 11.30 4.60
N LYS A 28 2.24 10.89 5.25
CA LYS A 28 3.51 11.60 5.20
C LYS A 28 4.14 11.58 3.81
N LEU A 29 3.81 10.58 3.01
CA LEU A 29 4.35 10.48 1.66
C LEU A 29 3.68 11.45 0.69
N LYS A 30 2.50 11.92 1.04
CA LYS A 30 1.74 12.90 0.23
C LYS A 30 1.52 12.44 -1.20
N ILE A 31 1.26 11.16 -1.37
CA ILE A 31 1.08 10.58 -2.71
C ILE A 31 -0.39 10.48 -3.11
N GLY A 32 -1.29 10.77 -2.20
CA GLY A 32 -2.70 10.69 -2.46
C GLY A 32 -3.46 10.51 -1.17
N TYR A 33 -4.71 10.09 -1.25
CA TYR A 33 -5.46 9.86 -0.03
C TYR A 33 -5.96 8.42 0.02
N ILE A 34 -6.01 7.88 1.22
CA ILE A 34 -6.45 6.51 1.44
C ILE A 34 -7.97 6.49 1.60
N GLU A 35 -8.61 5.65 0.82
CA GLU A 35 -10.04 5.43 0.93
C GLU A 35 -10.33 4.38 2.00
N ARG A 36 -9.54 3.31 2.03
CA ARG A 36 -9.81 2.19 2.93
C ARG A 36 -8.55 1.37 3.17
N ILE A 37 -8.42 0.88 4.39
CA ILE A 37 -7.39 -0.08 4.76
C ILE A 37 -8.12 -1.30 5.32
N THR A 38 -7.85 -2.47 4.74
CA THR A 38 -8.46 -3.72 5.18
C THR A 38 -7.37 -4.66 5.70
N GLU A 39 -7.62 -5.24 6.87
CA GLU A 39 -6.71 -6.20 7.48
C GLU A 39 -7.22 -7.60 7.21
N ILE A 40 -6.34 -8.46 6.70
CA ILE A 40 -6.70 -9.85 6.41
C ILE A 40 -5.78 -10.75 7.21
N PRO A 41 -6.32 -11.53 8.15
CA PRO A 41 -5.49 -12.44 8.93
C PRO A 41 -4.92 -13.53 8.03
N LEU A 42 -3.70 -13.95 8.33
CA LEU A 42 -3.07 -15.04 7.60
C LEU A 42 -3.42 -16.35 8.29
N ARG A 43 -3.69 -17.37 7.48
CA ARG A 43 -4.26 -18.61 7.98
C ARG A 43 -3.40 -19.31 9.02
N ASN A 44 -2.12 -19.47 8.75
CA ASN A 44 -1.24 -20.22 9.62
C ASN A 44 -0.16 -19.36 10.25
N ASP A 45 -0.41 -18.05 10.35
CA ASP A 45 0.59 -17.14 10.85
C ASP A 45 -0.09 -16.02 11.63
N THR A 46 -0.20 -16.22 12.94
CA THR A 46 -0.87 -15.24 13.79
C THR A 46 -0.01 -14.02 14.10
N LYS A 47 1.27 -14.08 13.76
CA LYS A 47 2.18 -12.95 14.01
C LYS A 47 2.14 -11.93 12.89
N HIS A 48 1.56 -12.28 11.76
CA HIS A 48 1.51 -11.42 10.60
C HIS A 48 0.11 -11.36 10.04
N LYS A 49 -0.11 -10.35 9.21
CA LYS A 49 -1.39 -10.16 8.52
C LYS A 49 -1.10 -9.54 7.16
N ARG A 50 -2.10 -9.57 6.30
CA ARG A 50 -2.04 -8.94 4.99
C ARG A 50 -2.86 -7.66 5.05
N ILE A 51 -2.40 -6.65 4.35
CA ILE A 51 -3.09 -5.36 4.28
C ILE A 51 -3.46 -5.06 2.85
N ILE A 52 -4.70 -4.68 2.63
CA ILE A 52 -5.15 -4.20 1.33
C ILE A 52 -5.50 -2.73 1.51
N ILE A 53 -4.94 -1.88 0.65
CA ILE A 53 -5.13 -0.44 0.73
C ILE A 53 -5.73 0.05 -0.58
N ILE A 54 -6.86 0.74 -0.49
CA ILE A 54 -7.40 1.46 -1.62
C ILE A 54 -6.98 2.91 -1.46
N ILE A 55 -6.16 3.39 -2.39
CA ILE A 55 -5.63 4.74 -2.34
C ILE A 55 -5.88 5.43 -3.67
N HIS A 56 -6.18 6.72 -3.60
CA HIS A 56 -6.36 7.55 -4.79
C HIS A 56 -5.07 8.33 -4.99
N LEU A 57 -4.24 7.84 -5.91
CA LEU A 57 -2.93 8.44 -6.16
C LEU A 57 -3.07 9.74 -6.93
N ASN A 58 -2.35 10.74 -6.46
CA ASN A 58 -2.34 12.06 -7.12
C ASN A 58 -1.29 12.04 -8.24
N ILE A 59 -1.73 11.80 -9.47
CA ILE A 59 -0.80 11.62 -10.59
C ILE A 59 -0.12 12.92 -11.03
N ASN A 60 -0.50 14.05 -10.46
CA ASN A 60 0.25 15.29 -10.69
C ASN A 60 1.53 15.35 -9.87
N ASN A 61 1.66 14.46 -8.90
CA ASN A 61 2.85 14.36 -8.08
C ASN A 61 3.80 13.35 -8.71
N PRO A 62 5.05 13.73 -9.01
CA PRO A 62 5.99 12.80 -9.67
C PRO A 62 6.20 11.49 -8.93
N THR A 63 6.23 11.55 -7.60
CA THR A 63 6.41 10.33 -6.81
C THR A 63 5.21 9.39 -6.97
N SER A 64 4.00 9.94 -6.91
CA SER A 64 2.79 9.14 -7.08
C SER A 64 2.70 8.56 -8.49
N LEU A 65 3.07 9.35 -9.48
CA LEU A 65 3.05 8.88 -10.85
C LEU A 65 4.03 7.74 -11.05
N ASN A 66 5.20 7.84 -10.44
CA ASN A 66 6.19 6.77 -10.49
C ASN A 66 5.67 5.50 -9.83
N ILE A 67 5.02 5.64 -8.69
CA ILE A 67 4.41 4.50 -8.00
C ILE A 67 3.36 3.86 -8.91
N HIS A 68 2.51 4.68 -9.50
CA HIS A 68 1.47 4.18 -10.39
C HIS A 68 2.06 3.38 -11.55
N LYS A 69 3.11 3.91 -12.17
CA LYS A 69 3.75 3.24 -13.29
C LYS A 69 4.38 1.91 -12.89
N ARG A 70 5.02 1.88 -11.72
CA ARG A 70 5.64 0.65 -11.25
C ARG A 70 4.59 -0.42 -10.96
N ILE A 71 3.49 -0.04 -10.35
CA ILE A 71 2.39 -0.96 -10.08
C ILE A 71 1.80 -1.49 -11.40
N GLU A 72 1.64 -0.61 -12.39
CA GLU A 72 1.13 -1.02 -13.70
C GLU A 72 2.06 -2.03 -14.37
N ASN A 73 3.35 -1.93 -14.11
CA ASN A 73 4.35 -2.83 -14.68
C ASN A 73 4.59 -4.06 -13.82
N ASN A 74 3.73 -4.30 -12.83
CA ASN A 74 3.84 -5.45 -11.92
C ASN A 74 5.12 -5.42 -11.09
N GLU A 75 5.64 -4.24 -10.80
CA GLU A 75 6.83 -4.08 -9.96
C GLU A 75 6.40 -3.81 -8.53
N ASN A 76 7.23 -4.25 -7.60
CA ASN A 76 7.01 -3.94 -6.19
C ASN A 76 7.59 -2.58 -5.85
N ILE A 77 7.06 -1.97 -4.80
CA ILE A 77 7.63 -0.74 -4.28
C ILE A 77 7.97 -0.96 -2.81
N LYS A 78 8.90 -0.16 -2.31
CA LYS A 78 9.29 -0.20 -0.91
C LYS A 78 8.82 1.06 -0.23
N ILE A 79 8.08 0.90 0.85
CA ILE A 79 7.63 2.03 1.66
C ILE A 79 8.41 1.97 2.97
N VAL A 80 9.36 2.88 3.14
CA VAL A 80 10.16 2.93 4.36
C VAL A 80 9.32 3.58 5.45
N TYR A 81 9.12 2.86 6.53
CA TYR A 81 8.33 3.39 7.63
C TYR A 81 9.18 3.76 8.83
N ASP A 82 10.36 3.17 8.95
CA ASP A 82 11.28 3.47 10.05
C ASP A 82 12.65 2.93 9.64
N MET A 83 13.48 3.82 9.09
CA MET A 83 14.77 3.45 8.53
C MET A 83 15.55 2.52 9.46
N PRO A 84 16.05 1.38 8.98
CA PRO A 84 16.05 0.90 7.59
C PRO A 84 14.86 0.01 7.23
N TRP A 85 13.85 -0.07 8.07
CA TRP A 85 12.73 -0.97 7.89
C TRP A 85 11.77 -0.46 6.83
N TYR A 86 11.27 -1.36 6.00
CA TYR A 86 10.32 -0.99 4.96
C TYR A 86 9.30 -2.10 4.74
N TRP A 87 8.18 -1.72 4.16
CA TRP A 87 7.19 -2.68 3.71
C TRP A 87 7.35 -2.87 2.21
N LYS A 88 7.28 -4.13 1.78
CA LYS A 88 7.20 -4.46 0.38
C LYS A 88 5.73 -4.34 -0.01
N VAL A 89 5.45 -3.49 -0.98
CA VAL A 89 4.09 -3.21 -1.41
C VAL A 89 3.95 -3.58 -2.86
N GLU A 90 2.87 -4.26 -3.21
CA GLU A 90 2.63 -4.63 -4.59
C GLU A 90 1.21 -4.24 -4.99
N GLY A 91 0.96 -4.19 -6.29
CA GLY A 91 -0.38 -3.93 -6.76
C GLY A 91 -1.25 -5.15 -6.52
N PHE A 92 -2.46 -4.90 -6.06
CA PHE A 92 -3.42 -5.97 -5.84
C PHE A 92 -4.36 -6.01 -7.04
N LYS A 93 -4.30 -7.08 -7.80
CA LYS A 93 -5.17 -7.24 -8.96
C LYS A 93 -6.20 -8.29 -8.69
N THR A 94 -7.45 -7.94 -8.92
CA THR A 94 -8.52 -8.90 -8.80
C THR A 94 -8.38 -9.91 -9.93
N MET A 95 -8.49 -11.17 -9.61
CA MET A 95 -8.50 -12.21 -10.64
C MET A 95 -9.74 -12.05 -11.46
N LYS A 96 -9.52 -11.90 -12.72
CA LYS A 96 -10.64 -11.89 -13.60
C LYS A 96 -10.53 -12.96 -14.56
N ASN A 97 -11.20 -13.47 -14.73
CA ASN A 97 -11.03 -14.35 -15.69
C ASN A 97 -11.36 -14.83 -16.10
#